data_6cd84da85cbd966aebb440ba039bf44c
#
_entry.id   6cd84da85cbd966aebb440ba039bf44c
#
_cell.length_a   1.000
_cell.length_b   1.000
_cell.length_c   1.000
_cell.angle_alpha   90.00
_cell.angle_beta   90.00
_cell.angle_gamma   90.00
#
_symmetry.space_group_name_H-M   'P 1'
#
loop_
_entity.id
_entity.type
_entity.pdbx_description
1 polymer ?
#
loop_
_entity_poly.entity_id
_entity_poly.type
_entity_poly.pdbx_seq_one_letter_code
_entity_poly.pdbx_strand_id
1 'polypeptide(L)'
;MEFYVTNRDVIKNLKINTGTSAVPVYTALCTTSELTLNQDFETKDFYVFCDAIQRSINTGVSMSLEGTVKIDINNTAIQNVLGKVHTLLTAGTISQFNNLQVQFDLLTGVNNAVLQYTTYTANVRLELEGLGGSAEDEGEFGFTMTINGTAEASA
;
A
#
# COMPACT_ATOMS: atom_id res chain seq x y z
N MET A 1 3.69 30.72 -9.00
CA MET A 1 4.29 29.58 -9.75
C MET A 1 3.63 28.28 -9.33
N GLU A 2 3.16 27.55 -10.29
CA GLU A 2 2.60 26.22 -10.03
C GLU A 2 3.74 25.21 -9.95
N PHE A 3 3.63 24.28 -8.99
CA PHE A 3 4.66 23.26 -8.77
C PHE A 3 4.03 21.87 -8.86
N TYR A 4 4.06 21.32 -10.05
CA TYR A 4 3.51 20.00 -10.33
C TYR A 4 4.55 18.91 -10.04
N VAL A 5 4.10 17.82 -9.46
CA VAL A 5 4.95 16.66 -9.15
C VAL A 5 4.47 15.44 -9.94
N THR A 6 5.38 14.51 -10.19
CA THR A 6 5.04 13.25 -10.82
C THR A 6 4.47 12.27 -9.78
N ASN A 7 3.77 11.25 -10.25
CA ASN A 7 3.20 10.24 -9.33
C ASN A 7 4.26 9.56 -8.47
N ARG A 8 5.44 9.33 -9.00
CA ARG A 8 6.56 8.73 -8.26
C ARG A 8 7.07 9.62 -7.12
N ASP A 9 6.77 10.92 -7.17
CA ASP A 9 7.14 11.88 -6.12
C ASP A 9 6.03 12.09 -5.10
N VAL A 10 4.82 11.60 -5.35
CA VAL A 10 3.70 11.68 -4.39
C VAL A 10 3.80 10.59 -3.34
N ILE A 11 4.02 9.37 -3.77
CA ILE A 11 4.16 8.21 -2.89
C ILE A 11 5.30 7.34 -3.40
N LYS A 12 6.17 6.91 -2.50
CA LYS A 12 7.38 6.18 -2.89
C LYS A 12 7.94 5.34 -1.74
N ASN A 13 9.02 4.61 -2.01
CA ASN A 13 9.79 3.84 -1.04
C ASN A 13 8.95 2.83 -0.28
N LEU A 14 8.11 2.09 -1.01
CA LEU A 14 7.35 1.00 -0.40
C LEU A 14 8.31 -0.08 0.07
N LYS A 15 8.22 -0.40 1.37
CA LYS A 15 9.02 -1.43 2.02
C LYS A 15 8.10 -2.39 2.76
N ILE A 16 8.47 -3.65 2.76
CA ILE A 16 7.76 -4.66 3.55
C ILE A 16 8.66 -5.19 4.65
N ASN A 17 8.06 -5.64 5.74
CA ASN A 17 8.79 -6.28 6.82
C ASN A 17 9.16 -7.71 6.41
N THR A 18 10.45 -7.96 6.22
CA THR A 18 10.99 -9.29 5.92
C THR A 18 11.53 -10.00 7.14
N GLY A 19 11.50 -9.32 8.30
CA GLY A 19 11.86 -9.89 9.60
C GLY A 19 10.64 -10.37 10.37
N THR A 20 10.70 -10.27 11.69
CA THR A 20 9.60 -10.63 12.58
C THR A 20 8.87 -9.37 13.07
N SER A 21 7.70 -9.55 13.68
CA SER A 21 6.99 -8.42 14.28
C SER A 21 7.74 -7.82 15.47
N ALA A 22 8.53 -8.62 16.17
CA ALA A 22 9.35 -8.16 17.30
C ALA A 22 10.64 -7.45 16.85
N VAL A 23 11.23 -7.90 15.73
CA VAL A 23 12.44 -7.32 15.15
C VAL A 23 12.17 -7.07 13.66
N PRO A 24 11.47 -5.98 13.32
CA PRO A 24 11.13 -5.72 11.92
C PRO A 24 12.37 -5.31 11.11
N VAL A 25 12.43 -5.82 9.89
CA VAL A 25 13.45 -5.44 8.90
C VAL A 25 12.71 -5.03 7.65
N TYR A 26 12.69 -3.73 7.37
CA TYR A 26 11.96 -3.21 6.22
C TYR A 26 12.85 -3.22 4.98
N THR A 27 12.42 -3.97 3.99
CA THR A 27 13.14 -4.14 2.73
C THR A 27 12.33 -3.53 1.58
N ALA A 28 12.98 -2.72 0.77
CA ALA A 28 12.31 -1.99 -0.30
C ALA A 28 11.89 -2.92 -1.45
N LEU A 29 10.68 -2.68 -1.98
CA LEU A 29 10.22 -3.21 -3.25
C LEU A 29 10.67 -2.26 -4.36
N CYS A 30 11.95 -2.32 -4.73
CA CYS A 30 12.59 -1.35 -5.61
C CYS A 30 12.04 -1.34 -7.03
N THR A 31 11.44 -2.45 -7.47
CA THR A 31 10.92 -2.61 -8.83
C THR A 31 9.44 -2.36 -8.95
N THR A 32 8.84 -1.67 -7.98
CA THR A 32 7.46 -1.24 -8.04
C THR A 32 7.28 -0.23 -9.18
N SER A 33 6.46 -0.58 -10.15
CA SER A 33 6.21 0.26 -11.34
C SER A 33 4.99 1.15 -11.19
N GLU A 34 4.03 0.75 -10.37
CA GLU A 34 2.83 1.51 -10.06
C GLU A 34 2.56 1.43 -8.56
N LEU A 35 2.18 2.54 -7.95
CA LEU A 35 1.82 2.59 -6.53
C LEU A 35 0.80 3.70 -6.33
N THR A 36 -0.35 3.34 -5.78
CA THR A 36 -1.46 4.27 -5.50
C THR A 36 -1.98 4.03 -4.10
N LEU A 37 -2.21 5.11 -3.36
CA LEU A 37 -2.92 5.07 -2.08
C LEU A 37 -4.37 5.44 -2.35
N ASN A 38 -5.26 4.46 -2.22
CA ASN A 38 -6.69 4.63 -2.43
C ASN A 38 -7.42 4.88 -1.13
N GLN A 39 -8.40 5.78 -1.17
CA GLN A 39 -9.32 6.04 -0.07
C GLN A 39 -10.73 5.73 -0.57
N ASP A 40 -11.43 4.89 0.16
CA ASP A 40 -12.83 4.53 -0.13
C ASP A 40 -13.70 5.00 1.03
N PHE A 41 -14.50 6.04 0.78
CA PHE A 41 -15.33 6.67 1.79
C PHE A 41 -16.72 6.07 1.81
N GLU A 42 -17.21 5.75 3.02
CA GLU A 42 -18.58 5.39 3.25
C GLU A 42 -19.38 6.63 3.62
N THR A 43 -20.56 6.78 3.04
CA THR A 43 -21.43 7.93 3.27
C THR A 43 -22.79 7.51 3.79
N LYS A 44 -23.44 8.41 4.53
CA LYS A 44 -24.80 8.25 4.99
C LYS A 44 -25.61 9.48 4.62
N ASP A 45 -26.75 9.27 3.98
CA ASP A 45 -27.69 10.32 3.62
C ASP A 45 -28.80 10.41 4.67
N PHE A 46 -29.23 11.62 4.97
CA PHE A 46 -30.31 11.85 5.94
C PHE A 46 -31.05 13.16 5.67
N TYR A 47 -32.28 13.24 6.23
CA TYR A 47 -33.08 14.46 6.21
C TYR A 47 -33.31 14.97 7.64
N VAL A 48 -33.41 16.26 7.80
CA VAL A 48 -33.79 16.89 9.06
C VAL A 48 -35.23 17.46 8.93
N PHE A 49 -35.95 17.57 10.04
CA PHE A 49 -37.36 17.98 10.02
C PHE A 49 -37.61 19.36 9.41
N CYS A 50 -36.68 20.28 9.63
CA CYS A 50 -36.83 21.66 9.17
C CYS A 50 -36.39 21.90 7.72
N ASP A 51 -35.91 20.86 7.05
CA ASP A 51 -35.29 21.01 5.73
C ASP A 51 -35.67 19.84 4.85
N ALA A 52 -36.15 20.13 3.65
CA ALA A 52 -36.51 19.11 2.65
C ALA A 52 -35.30 18.67 1.82
N ILE A 53 -34.13 19.30 2.01
CA ILE A 53 -32.91 18.97 1.27
C ILE A 53 -32.18 17.83 1.95
N GLN A 54 -31.86 16.79 1.18
CA GLN A 54 -31.07 15.67 1.65
C GLN A 54 -29.65 16.12 2.01
N ARG A 55 -29.16 15.65 3.13
CA ARG A 55 -27.80 15.90 3.62
C ARG A 55 -27.02 14.61 3.61
N SER A 56 -25.69 14.72 3.46
CA SER A 56 -24.79 13.59 3.39
C SER A 56 -23.58 13.81 4.27
N ILE A 57 -23.19 12.78 5.00
CA ILE A 57 -21.95 12.78 5.80
C ILE A 57 -21.12 11.54 5.49
N ASN A 58 -19.82 11.67 5.65
CA ASN A 58 -18.91 10.53 5.59
C ASN A 58 -18.92 9.81 6.94
N THR A 59 -19.18 8.51 6.94
CA THR A 59 -19.26 7.70 8.17
C THR A 59 -18.01 6.85 8.39
N GLY A 60 -17.18 6.68 7.39
CA GLY A 60 -15.95 5.93 7.51
C GLY A 60 -15.10 6.02 6.25
N VAL A 61 -13.89 5.51 6.35
CA VAL A 61 -12.97 5.44 5.22
C VAL A 61 -12.13 4.16 5.33
N SER A 62 -11.95 3.49 4.20
CA SER A 62 -11.03 2.37 4.05
C SER A 62 -9.87 2.83 3.16
N MET A 63 -8.65 2.56 3.57
CA MET A 63 -7.46 2.96 2.83
C MET A 63 -6.68 1.72 2.40
N SER A 64 -6.16 1.77 1.18
CA SER A 64 -5.36 0.68 0.63
C SER A 64 -4.25 1.20 -0.27
N LEU A 65 -3.16 0.43 -0.31
CA LEU A 65 -2.08 0.62 -1.28
C LEU A 65 -2.27 -0.39 -2.40
N GLU A 66 -2.34 0.09 -3.63
CA GLU A 66 -2.45 -0.76 -4.80
C GLU A 66 -1.29 -0.50 -5.74
N GLY A 67 -0.83 -1.52 -6.42
CA GLY A 67 0.23 -1.34 -7.38
C GLY A 67 0.66 -2.61 -8.07
N THR A 68 1.71 -2.45 -8.87
CA THR A 68 2.32 -3.52 -9.65
C THR A 68 3.83 -3.53 -9.40
N VAL A 69 4.39 -4.72 -9.23
CA VAL A 69 5.81 -4.92 -8.97
C VAL A 69 6.37 -5.83 -10.05
N LYS A 70 7.48 -5.41 -10.67
CA LYS A 70 8.28 -6.25 -11.55
C LYS A 70 9.10 -7.23 -10.70
N ILE A 71 9.20 -8.47 -11.13
CA ILE A 71 9.90 -9.51 -10.36
C ILE A 71 11.39 -9.43 -10.62
N ASP A 72 12.15 -8.98 -9.61
CA ASP A 72 13.60 -9.08 -9.55
C ASP A 72 13.97 -10.14 -8.52
N ILE A 73 14.45 -11.28 -9.00
CA ILE A 73 14.71 -12.42 -8.13
C ILE A 73 15.81 -12.15 -7.09
N ASN A 74 16.62 -11.14 -7.29
CA ASN A 74 17.67 -10.76 -6.35
C ASN A 74 17.15 -9.86 -5.21
N ASN A 75 15.92 -9.37 -5.31
CA ASN A 75 15.33 -8.52 -4.27
C ASN A 75 14.79 -9.38 -3.13
N THR A 76 15.27 -9.14 -1.92
CA THR A 76 14.86 -9.90 -0.72
C THR A 76 13.37 -9.77 -0.40
N ALA A 77 12.79 -8.59 -0.64
CA ALA A 77 11.35 -8.38 -0.44
C ALA A 77 10.51 -9.24 -1.37
N ILE A 78 10.92 -9.34 -2.64
CA ILE A 78 10.23 -10.18 -3.62
C ILE A 78 10.40 -11.66 -3.28
N GLN A 79 11.58 -12.10 -2.87
CA GLN A 79 11.80 -13.46 -2.40
C GLN A 79 10.91 -13.80 -1.21
N ASN A 80 10.71 -12.86 -0.29
CA ASN A 80 9.82 -13.01 0.87
C ASN A 80 8.36 -13.18 0.43
N VAL A 81 7.88 -12.39 -0.52
CA VAL A 81 6.53 -12.51 -1.07
C VAL A 81 6.33 -13.85 -1.77
N LEU A 82 7.29 -14.28 -2.58
CA LEU A 82 7.24 -15.59 -3.25
C LEU A 82 7.24 -16.74 -2.24
N GLY A 83 7.99 -16.61 -1.14
CA GLY A 83 7.95 -17.57 -0.04
C GLY A 83 6.59 -17.69 0.62
N LYS A 84 5.87 -16.56 0.77
CA LYS A 84 4.49 -16.56 1.28
C LYS A 84 3.54 -17.30 0.33
N VAL A 85 3.69 -17.09 -0.97
CA VAL A 85 2.90 -17.81 -1.99
C VAL A 85 3.19 -19.29 -1.94
N HIS A 86 4.45 -19.68 -1.79
CA HIS A 86 4.84 -21.09 -1.64
C HIS A 86 4.16 -21.73 -0.43
N THR A 87 4.16 -21.07 0.72
CA THR A 87 3.50 -21.56 1.93
C THR A 87 1.99 -21.69 1.74
N LEU A 88 1.37 -20.75 1.02
CA LEU A 88 -0.04 -20.80 0.69
C LEU A 88 -0.36 -22.04 -0.18
N LEU A 89 0.48 -22.31 -1.20
CA LEU A 89 0.28 -23.44 -2.10
C LEU A 89 0.50 -24.79 -1.42
N THR A 90 1.50 -24.90 -0.53
CA THR A 90 1.88 -26.18 0.06
C THR A 90 1.15 -26.50 1.35
N ALA A 91 0.78 -25.51 2.14
CA ALA A 91 0.16 -25.71 3.46
C ALA A 91 -1.19 -25.01 3.62
N GLY A 92 -1.62 -24.20 2.66
CA GLY A 92 -2.85 -23.44 2.75
C GLY A 92 -2.85 -22.37 3.84
N THR A 93 -1.67 -21.96 4.31
CA THR A 93 -1.55 -21.00 5.40
C THR A 93 -1.75 -19.58 4.87
N ILE A 94 -2.83 -18.93 5.31
CA ILE A 94 -3.21 -17.61 4.86
C ILE A 94 -2.85 -16.50 5.86
N SER A 95 -2.47 -16.86 7.09
CA SER A 95 -2.22 -15.90 8.18
C SER A 95 -1.14 -14.86 7.85
N GLN A 96 -0.14 -15.23 7.03
CA GLN A 96 0.93 -14.33 6.60
C GLN A 96 0.44 -13.17 5.73
N PHE A 97 -0.75 -13.32 5.12
CA PHE A 97 -1.36 -12.28 4.29
C PHE A 97 -2.26 -11.35 5.08
N ASN A 98 -2.62 -11.70 6.31
CA ASN A 98 -3.58 -10.94 7.12
C ASN A 98 -2.92 -9.88 8.00
N ASN A 99 -1.62 -9.97 8.22
CA ASN A 99 -0.92 -9.05 9.12
C ASN A 99 0.52 -8.86 8.67
N LEU A 100 0.70 -8.00 7.69
CA LEU A 100 2.01 -7.63 7.16
C LEU A 100 2.30 -6.19 7.55
N GLN A 101 3.49 -5.91 8.07
CA GLN A 101 3.93 -4.55 8.33
C GLN A 101 4.61 -3.98 7.10
N VAL A 102 4.22 -2.77 6.72
CA VAL A 102 4.78 -2.06 5.57
C VAL A 102 5.15 -0.63 5.96
N GLN A 103 6.10 -0.05 5.23
CA GLN A 103 6.45 1.35 5.31
C GLN A 103 6.39 1.98 3.93
N PHE A 104 5.97 3.23 3.88
CA PHE A 104 6.00 4.01 2.65
C PHE A 104 6.16 5.48 2.98
N ASP A 105 6.66 6.25 2.01
CA ASP A 105 6.81 7.71 2.13
C ASP A 105 5.72 8.39 1.31
N LEU A 106 5.01 9.31 1.95
CA LEU A 106 3.98 10.12 1.30
C LEU A 106 4.39 11.58 1.34
N LEU A 107 4.21 12.26 0.21
CA LEU A 107 4.46 13.70 0.10
C LEU A 107 3.51 14.47 1.02
N THR A 108 4.07 15.22 1.97
CA THR A 108 3.28 15.98 2.94
C THR A 108 3.47 17.48 2.85
N GLY A 109 4.39 17.95 2.03
CA GLY A 109 4.58 19.38 1.86
C GLY A 109 5.79 19.73 1.01
N VAL A 110 6.05 21.03 0.94
CA VAL A 110 7.21 21.57 0.25
C VAL A 110 7.81 22.69 1.09
N ASN A 111 9.14 22.73 1.14
CA ASN A 111 9.87 23.79 1.83
C ASN A 111 11.02 24.24 0.94
N ASN A 112 11.02 25.54 0.55
CA ASN A 112 12.03 26.13 -0.33
C ASN A 112 12.24 25.31 -1.62
N ALA A 113 11.13 24.91 -2.27
CA ALA A 113 11.08 24.09 -3.47
C ALA A 113 11.66 22.66 -3.30
N VAL A 114 11.88 22.23 -2.05
CA VAL A 114 12.29 20.86 -1.70
C VAL A 114 11.09 20.09 -1.18
N LEU A 115 10.79 18.95 -1.79
CA LEU A 115 9.67 18.10 -1.40
C LEU A 115 9.91 17.50 -0.01
N GLN A 116 8.90 17.56 0.84
CA GLN A 116 8.94 17.02 2.19
C GLN A 116 8.09 15.76 2.30
N TYR A 117 8.61 14.73 2.92
CA TYR A 117 7.97 13.42 3.04
C TYR A 117 7.79 13.02 4.49
N THR A 118 6.72 12.30 4.75
CA THR A 118 6.50 11.62 6.03
C THR A 118 6.50 10.12 5.76
N THR A 119 7.24 9.37 6.56
CA THR A 119 7.27 7.91 6.51
C THR A 119 6.16 7.35 7.38
N TYR A 120 5.31 6.53 6.81
CA TYR A 120 4.22 5.87 7.51
C TYR A 120 4.51 4.38 7.65
N THR A 121 4.22 3.84 8.82
CA THR A 121 4.28 2.41 9.10
C THR A 121 2.87 1.92 9.38
N ALA A 122 2.43 0.88 8.70
CA ALA A 122 1.06 0.37 8.82
C ALA A 122 1.05 -1.15 8.82
N ASN A 123 0.03 -1.72 9.46
CA ASN A 123 -0.31 -3.13 9.32
C ASN A 123 -1.33 -3.27 8.20
N VAL A 124 -1.08 -4.18 7.28
CA VAL A 124 -1.92 -4.36 6.10
C VAL A 124 -2.34 -5.81 5.92
N ARG A 125 -3.48 -5.98 5.25
CA ARG A 125 -3.91 -7.25 4.69
C ARG A 125 -3.46 -7.28 3.24
N LEU A 126 -2.64 -8.25 2.89
CA LEU A 126 -2.06 -8.38 1.56
C LEU A 126 -2.92 -9.27 0.68
N GLU A 127 -3.25 -8.80 -0.51
CA GLU A 127 -3.84 -9.58 -1.58
C GLU A 127 -2.92 -9.49 -2.80
N LEU A 128 -2.64 -10.63 -3.42
CA LEU A 128 -1.80 -10.70 -4.60
C LEU A 128 -2.64 -11.06 -5.83
N GLU A 129 -2.30 -10.47 -6.97
CA GLU A 129 -2.98 -10.70 -8.23
C GLU A 129 -1.98 -10.99 -9.34
N GLY A 130 -2.30 -11.97 -10.19
CA GLY A 130 -1.66 -12.14 -11.48
C GLY A 130 -0.18 -12.45 -11.45
N LEU A 131 0.24 -13.39 -10.62
CA LEU A 131 1.63 -13.85 -10.61
C LEU A 131 1.92 -14.66 -11.88
N GLY A 132 2.74 -14.12 -12.74
CA GLY A 132 3.05 -14.69 -14.05
C GLY A 132 2.44 -13.86 -15.18
N GLY A 133 2.28 -14.48 -16.35
CA GLY A 133 1.70 -13.82 -17.52
C GLY A 133 2.21 -14.42 -18.82
N SER A 134 2.31 -13.58 -19.87
CA SER A 134 2.81 -14.00 -21.17
C SER A 134 4.29 -14.39 -21.10
N ALA A 135 4.65 -15.48 -21.78
CA ALA A 135 6.00 -16.05 -21.71
C ALA A 135 7.11 -15.11 -22.14
N GLU A 136 6.82 -14.15 -23.01
CA GLU A 136 7.81 -13.22 -23.55
C GLU A 136 7.92 -11.93 -22.73
N ASP A 137 6.97 -11.67 -21.84
CA ASP A 137 6.95 -10.46 -21.03
C ASP A 137 7.73 -10.65 -19.73
N GLU A 138 8.15 -9.53 -19.15
CA GLU A 138 8.77 -9.53 -17.82
C GLU A 138 7.78 -10.01 -16.76
N GLY A 139 8.28 -10.80 -15.80
CA GLY A 139 7.47 -11.25 -14.69
C GLY A 139 7.03 -10.09 -13.82
N GLU A 140 5.73 -10.07 -13.47
CA GLU A 140 5.17 -9.06 -12.58
C GLU A 140 4.01 -9.63 -11.79
N PHE A 141 3.64 -8.94 -10.70
CA PHE A 141 2.41 -9.24 -9.99
C PHE A 141 1.79 -7.93 -9.49
N GLY A 142 0.46 -7.94 -9.40
CA GLY A 142 -0.29 -6.87 -8.76
C GLY A 142 -0.49 -7.16 -7.27
N PHE A 143 -0.66 -6.10 -6.48
CA PHE A 143 -0.95 -6.24 -5.06
C PHE A 143 -1.97 -5.22 -4.61
N THR A 144 -2.73 -5.58 -3.56
CA THR A 144 -3.59 -4.68 -2.81
C THR A 144 -3.28 -4.90 -1.33
N MET A 145 -2.87 -3.83 -0.65
CA MET A 145 -2.56 -3.85 0.77
C MET A 145 -3.58 -2.97 1.50
N THR A 146 -4.60 -3.59 2.11
CA THR A 146 -5.61 -2.86 2.86
C THR A 146 -5.09 -2.55 4.25
N ILE A 147 -5.07 -1.26 4.61
CA ILE A 147 -4.56 -0.80 5.90
C ILE A 147 -5.57 -1.14 6.99
N ASN A 148 -5.14 -1.89 8.00
CA ASN A 148 -5.93 -2.23 9.17
C ASN A 148 -5.62 -1.24 10.29
N GLY A 149 -6.63 -0.44 10.66
CA GLY A 149 -6.48 0.59 11.68
C GLY A 149 -5.81 1.84 11.14
N THR A 150 -4.96 2.47 11.94
CA THR A 150 -4.25 3.68 11.58
C THR A 150 -2.76 3.40 11.34
N ALA A 151 -2.14 4.22 10.47
CA ALA A 151 -0.70 4.19 10.25
C ALA A 151 0.01 5.06 11.30
N GLU A 152 1.22 4.67 11.65
CA GLU A 152 2.09 5.49 12.49
C GLU A 152 3.00 6.34 11.61
N ALA A 153 3.04 7.63 11.89
CA ALA A 153 3.92 8.56 11.19
C ALA A 153 5.23 8.71 11.94
N SER A 154 6.33 8.69 11.19
CA SER A 154 7.65 9.04 11.71
C SER A 154 8.22 10.23 10.95
N ALA A 155 8.83 11.12 11.68
CA ALA A 155 9.39 12.34 11.11
C ALA A 155 10.70 12.06 10.38
#